data_33b1c009548271cf0682e4c455ea8e2a
#
_entry.id   33b1c009548271cf0682e4c455ea8e2a
#
_cell.length_a   1.000
_cell.length_b   1.000
_cell.length_c   1.000
_cell.angle_alpha   90.00
_cell.angle_beta   90.00
_cell.angle_gamma   90.00
#
_symmetry.space_group_name_H-M   'P 1'
#
loop_
_entity.id
_entity.type
_entity.pdbx_description
1 polymer ?
#
loop_
_entity_poly.entity_id
_entity_poly.type
_entity_poly.pdbx_seq_one_letter_code
_entity_poly.pdbx_strand_id
1 'polypeptide(L)' 'MKDSIIVYSSATCPKCKMLKMELHSRGIEFEDCQDIEKITSLGISHVPVMSINGQLFDFKSAIAWLKGRGK' A
#
# COMPACT_ATOMS: atom_id res chain seq x y z
N MET A 1 11.96 11.41 -10.57
CA MET A 1 10.64 10.90 -10.94
C MET A 1 9.98 10.25 -9.74
N LYS A 2 8.67 10.41 -9.65
CA LYS A 2 7.95 9.85 -8.53
C LYS A 2 7.37 8.49 -8.88
N ASP A 3 7.42 7.58 -7.94
CA ASP A 3 6.74 6.31 -8.08
C ASP A 3 5.23 6.51 -7.94
N SER A 4 4.48 5.75 -8.71
CA SER A 4 3.02 5.76 -8.62
C SER A 4 2.61 4.72 -7.58
N ILE A 5 2.24 5.17 -6.40
CA ILE A 5 1.97 4.28 -5.27
C ILE A 5 0.50 4.38 -4.89
N ILE A 6 -0.15 3.23 -4.80
CA ILE A 6 -1.55 3.12 -4.40
C ILE A 6 -1.62 2.10 -3.26
N VAL A 7 -2.27 2.48 -2.17
CA VAL A 7 -2.48 1.57 -1.04
C VAL A 7 -3.93 1.10 -1.07
N TYR A 8 -4.12 -0.19 -1.24
CA TYR A 8 -5.47 -0.80 -1.18
C TYR A 8 -5.70 -1.24 0.24
N SER A 9 -6.70 -0.66 0.88
CA SER A 9 -6.92 -0.87 2.30
C SER A 9 -8.40 -0.91 2.63
N SER A 10 -8.71 -1.22 3.88
CA SER A 10 -10.07 -1.11 4.37
C SER A 10 -10.08 -0.24 5.62
N ALA A 11 -11.26 0.27 5.95
CA ALA A 11 -11.40 1.22 7.05
C ALA A 11 -11.11 0.59 8.41
N THR A 12 -11.24 -0.73 8.51
CA THR A 12 -11.10 -1.43 9.78
C THR A 12 -9.81 -2.23 9.89
N CYS A 13 -8.88 -2.02 8.98
CA CYS A 13 -7.65 -2.82 8.94
C CYS A 13 -6.52 -2.12 9.71
N PRO A 14 -6.08 -2.66 10.84
CA PRO A 14 -4.99 -2.03 11.59
C PRO A 14 -3.66 -2.02 10.82
N LYS A 15 -3.37 -3.09 10.08
CA LYS A 15 -2.13 -3.16 9.30
C LYS A 15 -2.12 -2.15 8.18
N CYS A 16 -3.29 -1.91 7.58
CA CYS A 16 -3.41 -0.88 6.55
C CYS A 16 -3.04 0.48 7.11
N LYS A 17 -3.52 0.76 8.30
CA LYS A 17 -3.23 2.02 8.97
C LYS A 17 -1.74 2.16 9.25
N MET A 18 -1.12 1.08 9.70
CA MET A 18 0.32 1.09 9.96
C MET A 18 1.12 1.35 8.69
N LEU A 19 0.72 0.72 7.60
CA LEU A 19 1.41 0.91 6.33
C LEU A 19 1.29 2.36 5.85
N LYS A 20 0.11 2.93 5.97
CA LYS A 20 -0.09 4.32 5.57
C LYS A 20 0.71 5.28 6.44
N MET A 21 0.80 4.99 7.73
CA MET A 21 1.61 5.79 8.63
C MET A 21 3.10 5.73 8.28
N GLU A 22 3.57 4.55 7.90
CA GLU A 22 4.96 4.40 7.49
C GLU A 22 5.25 5.24 6.25
N LEU A 23 4.37 5.16 5.27
CA LEU A 23 4.53 5.95 4.05
C LEU A 23 4.54 7.43 4.36
N HIS A 24 3.62 7.85 5.21
CA HIS A 24 3.51 9.26 5.57
C HIS A 24 4.74 9.75 6.31
N SER A 25 5.24 8.96 7.25
CA SER A 25 6.40 9.36 8.05
C SER A 25 7.67 9.43 7.20
N ARG A 26 7.71 8.71 6.10
CA ARG A 26 8.86 8.74 5.18
C ARG A 26 8.71 9.79 4.09
N GLY A 27 7.62 10.55 4.11
CA GLY A 27 7.37 11.58 3.11
C GLY A 27 7.04 11.04 1.74
N ILE A 28 6.53 9.83 1.67
CA ILE A 28 6.18 9.20 0.41
C ILE A 28 4.73 9.48 0.08
N GLU A 29 4.47 10.03 -1.08
CA GLU A 29 3.11 10.29 -1.52
C GLU A 29 2.47 9.01 -2.05
N PHE A 30 1.22 8.80 -1.72
CA PHE A 30 0.49 7.63 -2.17
C PHE A 30 -0.99 7.94 -2.27
N GLU A 31 -1.70 7.09 -2.99
CA GLU A 31 -3.14 7.17 -3.11
C GLU A 31 -3.76 6.07 -2.26
N ASP A 32 -4.80 6.39 -1.50
CA ASP A 32 -5.46 5.43 -0.63
C ASP A 32 -6.76 4.98 -1.30
N CYS A 33 -6.84 3.71 -1.64
CA CYS A 33 -8.00 3.14 -2.31
C CYS A 33 -8.71 2.17 -1.38
N GLN A 34 -9.95 2.48 -1.05
CA GLN A 34 -10.77 1.62 -0.18
C GLN A 34 -11.98 1.07 -0.91
N ASP A 35 -11.93 1.08 -2.22
CA ASP A 35 -13.02 0.58 -3.06
C ASP A 35 -12.96 -0.94 -3.13
N ILE A 36 -13.86 -1.60 -2.41
CA ILE A 36 -13.88 -3.05 -2.31
C ILE A 36 -14.07 -3.70 -3.69
N GLU A 37 -14.89 -3.12 -4.53
CA GLU A 37 -15.13 -3.67 -5.87
C GLU A 37 -13.87 -3.64 -6.70
N LYS A 38 -13.15 -2.55 -6.66
CA LYS A 38 -11.92 -2.42 -7.40
C LYS A 38 -10.85 -3.37 -6.86
N ILE A 39 -10.74 -3.47 -5.54
CA ILE A 39 -9.79 -4.36 -4.90
C ILE A 39 -10.06 -5.80 -5.31
N THR A 40 -11.33 -6.21 -5.27
CA THR A 40 -11.73 -7.55 -5.65
C THR A 40 -11.45 -7.82 -7.13
N SER A 41 -11.70 -6.85 -7.99
CA SER A 41 -11.51 -7.02 -9.42
C SER A 41 -10.03 -7.17 -9.78
N LEU A 42 -9.14 -6.69 -8.94
CA LEU A 42 -7.70 -6.86 -9.13
C LEU A 42 -7.18 -8.20 -8.62
N GLY A 43 -8.07 -9.03 -8.09
CA GLY A 43 -7.68 -10.33 -7.57
C GLY A 43 -7.08 -10.28 -6.19
N ILE A 44 -7.27 -9.18 -5.50
CA ILE A 44 -6.75 -9.03 -4.14
C ILE A 44 -7.73 -9.65 -3.17
N SER A 45 -7.28 -10.66 -2.44
CA SER A 45 -8.15 -11.38 -1.51
C SER A 45 -8.04 -10.87 -0.07
N HIS A 46 -7.02 -10.08 0.21
CA HIS A 46 -6.87 -9.52 1.56
C HIS A 46 -6.08 -8.22 1.47
N VAL A 47 -6.23 -7.39 2.49
CA VAL A 47 -5.55 -6.11 2.58
C VAL A 47 -4.65 -6.13 3.82
N PRO A 48 -3.64 -5.27 3.88
CA PRO A 48 -3.29 -4.23 2.91
C PRO A 48 -2.49 -4.76 1.73
N VAL A 49 -2.64 -4.09 0.59
CA VAL A 49 -1.82 -4.36 -0.59
C VAL A 49 -1.36 -3.01 -1.13
N MET A 50 -0.09 -2.91 -1.45
CA MET A 50 0.46 -1.67 -2.00
C MET A 50 0.83 -1.91 -3.45
N SER A 51 0.42 -1.00 -4.32
CA SER A 51 0.79 -1.03 -5.72
C SER A 51 1.88 0.00 -5.97
N ILE A 52 2.99 -0.44 -6.54
CA ILE A 52 4.09 0.46 -6.89
C ILE A 52 4.32 0.33 -8.38
N ASN A 53 4.01 1.39 -9.11
CA ASN A 53 4.15 1.42 -10.57
C ASN A 53 3.45 0.24 -11.23
N GLY A 54 2.28 -0.14 -10.70
CA GLY A 54 1.48 -1.23 -11.25
C GLY A 54 1.81 -2.60 -10.69
N GLN A 55 2.81 -2.71 -9.84
CA GLN A 55 3.20 -3.99 -9.25
C GLN A 55 2.65 -4.09 -7.83
N LEU A 56 1.99 -5.22 -7.53
CA LEU A 56 1.33 -5.40 -6.24
C LEU A 56 2.27 -6.00 -5.20
N PHE A 57 2.21 -5.47 -3.99
CA PHE A 57 3.00 -5.94 -2.85
C PHE A 57 2.05 -6.18 -1.69
N ASP A 58 2.23 -7.29 -0.97
CA ASP A 58 1.48 -7.49 0.27
C ASP A 58 2.10 -6.64 1.39
N PHE A 59 1.53 -6.75 2.59
CA PHE A 59 2.01 -5.93 3.71
C PHE A 59 3.49 -6.16 3.99
N LYS A 60 3.88 -7.44 4.04
CA LYS A 60 5.25 -7.80 4.37
C LYS A 60 6.23 -7.30 3.32
N SER A 61 5.87 -7.52 2.06
CA SER A 61 6.72 -7.08 0.95
C SER A 61 6.79 -5.56 0.86
N ALA A 62 5.67 -4.90 1.15
CA ALA A 62 5.63 -3.45 1.13
C ALA A 62 6.56 -2.86 2.20
N ILE A 63 6.52 -3.43 3.39
CA ILE A 63 7.39 -2.98 4.48
C ILE A 63 8.85 -3.21 4.12
N ALA A 64 9.15 -4.37 3.54
CA ALA A 64 10.52 -4.67 3.11
C ALA A 64 11.01 -3.67 2.06
N TRP A 65 10.12 -3.33 1.13
CA TRP A 65 10.45 -2.35 0.10
C TRP A 65 10.76 -0.98 0.72
N LEU A 66 9.94 -0.59 1.70
CA LEU A 66 10.16 0.68 2.39
C LEU A 66 11.49 0.71 3.13
N LYS A 67 11.82 -0.38 3.81
CA LYS A 67 13.09 -0.47 4.53
C LYS A 67 14.28 -0.47 3.57
N GLY A 68 14.15 -1.17 2.45
CA GLY A 68 15.21 -1.22 1.47
C GLY A 68 15.42 0.10 0.75
N ARG A 69 14.35 0.87 0.63
CA ARG A 69 14.40 2.20 0.05
C ARG A 69 15.20 3.14 0.92
N GLY A 70 15.22 2.84 2.15
CA GLY A 70 16.22 3.37 2.96
C GLY A 70 16.10 4.65 3.53
N LYS A 71 16.26 4.85 3.99
CA LYS A 71 16.53 6.01 4.54
C LYS A 71 15.61 6.47 5.37
#